data_e7d50bd1be3a5d1ec0017758b5df4907
#
_entry.id   e7d50bd1be3a5d1ec0017758b5df4907
#
_cell.length_a   1.000
_cell.length_b   1.000
_cell.length_c   1.000
_cell.angle_alpha   90.00
_cell.angle_beta   90.00
_cell.angle_gamma   90.00
#
_symmetry.space_group_name_H-M   'P 1'
#
loop_
_entity.id
_entity.type
_entity.pdbx_description
1 polymer ?
#
loop_
_entity_poly.entity_id
_entity_poly.type
_entity_poly.pdbx_seq_one_letter_code
_entity_poly.pdbx_strand_id
1 'polypeptide(L)'
;MKTITLAIPFYNTSQYFSDCIKYAVDDDFVSEIVVNDDCSQVDEWDNLCKIIENLDCDKIKLFRNDENLGAFRNKFTTVKNCTNEWVYLLDSDNHPFVETYRVIRDIPDDNAAICYSPRQLFCKNDDKADYENISDYTFKYDVIGIEESKDAIFKRTKWFDWFLNSGNYVINKQMYLESLSEAFLDTNTPLLHADTAAAYYFWLKNGGEFVVVDDLRHNHRLRPQSNWNACGAQSMQSVEYYKDQMVNL
;
A
#
# COMPACT_ATOMS: atom_id res chain seq x y z
N MET A 1 8.89 -17.52 -0.55
CA MET A 1 8.06 -17.41 0.70
C MET A 1 7.23 -18.67 0.86
N LYS A 2 6.89 -19.06 2.10
CA LYS A 2 6.00 -20.23 2.33
C LYS A 2 4.52 -19.85 2.23
N THR A 3 4.14 -18.75 2.88
CA THR A 3 2.80 -18.16 2.87
C THR A 3 2.91 -16.67 3.04
N ILE A 4 1.83 -15.93 2.73
CA ILE A 4 1.76 -14.47 2.88
C ILE A 4 0.46 -14.06 3.58
N THR A 5 0.49 -12.91 4.27
CA THR A 5 -0.71 -12.19 4.69
C THR A 5 -1.07 -11.14 3.63
N LEU A 6 -2.32 -11.10 3.20
CA LEU A 6 -2.90 -9.93 2.54
C LEU A 6 -3.36 -8.94 3.60
N ALA A 7 -2.76 -7.76 3.66
CA ALA A 7 -3.07 -6.70 4.60
C ALA A 7 -3.86 -5.57 3.92
N ILE A 8 -5.06 -5.31 4.39
CA ILE A 8 -6.01 -4.39 3.79
C ILE A 8 -6.37 -3.30 4.80
N PRO A 9 -5.77 -2.10 4.72
CA PRO A 9 -6.27 -0.93 5.42
C PRO A 9 -7.59 -0.48 4.79
N PHE A 10 -8.64 -0.40 5.59
CA PHE A 10 -10.00 -0.13 5.11
C PHE A 10 -10.52 1.19 5.68
N TYR A 11 -11.19 1.98 4.83
CA TYR A 11 -11.95 3.16 5.25
C TYR A 11 -12.97 3.56 4.19
N ASN A 12 -14.28 3.39 4.47
CA ASN A 12 -15.40 3.79 3.60
C ASN A 12 -15.28 3.29 2.15
N THR A 13 -14.99 1.99 1.94
CA THR A 13 -14.73 1.40 0.63
C THR A 13 -15.41 0.03 0.44
N SER A 14 -16.51 -0.22 1.16
CA SER A 14 -17.19 -1.52 1.16
C SER A 14 -17.60 -1.98 -0.25
N GLN A 15 -17.98 -1.07 -1.11
CA GLN A 15 -18.37 -1.36 -2.51
C GLN A 15 -17.24 -1.96 -3.36
N TYR A 16 -15.97 -1.80 -2.98
CA TYR A 16 -14.81 -2.30 -3.74
C TYR A 16 -14.17 -3.52 -3.08
N PHE A 17 -14.53 -3.80 -1.84
CA PHE A 17 -13.85 -4.78 -1.02
C PHE A 17 -13.86 -6.19 -1.62
N SER A 18 -14.98 -6.62 -2.20
CA SER A 18 -15.12 -7.93 -2.85
C SER A 18 -14.12 -8.10 -4.01
N ASP A 19 -13.88 -7.04 -4.79
CA ASP A 19 -12.87 -7.05 -5.86
C ASP A 19 -11.46 -7.15 -5.30
N CYS A 20 -11.17 -6.44 -4.20
CA CYS A 20 -9.87 -6.40 -3.56
C CYS A 20 -9.41 -7.80 -3.09
N ILE A 21 -10.29 -8.61 -2.52
CA ILE A 21 -9.95 -9.93 -1.96
C ILE A 21 -10.21 -11.10 -2.90
N LYS A 22 -10.81 -10.86 -4.06
CA LYS A 22 -11.38 -11.87 -4.98
C LYS A 22 -10.48 -13.09 -5.22
N TYR A 23 -9.19 -12.88 -5.45
CA TYR A 23 -8.25 -13.95 -5.75
C TYR A 23 -7.50 -14.46 -4.52
N ALA A 24 -7.57 -13.74 -3.38
CA ALA A 24 -6.91 -14.13 -2.15
C ALA A 24 -7.67 -15.21 -1.37
N VAL A 25 -9.00 -15.17 -1.46
CA VAL A 25 -9.88 -16.06 -0.67
C VAL A 25 -9.59 -17.54 -0.96
N ASP A 26 -9.41 -17.89 -2.24
CA ASP A 26 -9.21 -19.26 -2.69
C ASP A 26 -7.72 -19.64 -2.91
N ASP A 27 -6.78 -18.71 -2.76
CA ASP A 27 -5.36 -18.99 -2.97
C ASP A 27 -4.69 -19.52 -1.69
N ASP A 28 -4.18 -20.76 -1.74
CA ASP A 28 -3.54 -21.44 -0.59
C ASP A 28 -2.24 -20.77 -0.11
N PHE A 29 -1.61 -19.97 -0.97
CA PHE A 29 -0.43 -19.18 -0.59
C PHE A 29 -0.79 -18.02 0.34
N VAL A 30 -2.01 -17.46 0.20
CA VAL A 30 -2.56 -16.48 1.12
C VAL A 30 -3.16 -17.21 2.33
N SER A 31 -2.41 -17.32 3.41
CA SER A 31 -2.86 -18.03 4.62
C SER A 31 -3.66 -17.14 5.58
N GLU A 32 -3.63 -15.82 5.37
CA GLU A 32 -4.28 -14.84 6.23
C GLU A 32 -4.67 -13.59 5.42
N ILE A 33 -5.86 -13.05 5.69
CA ILE A 33 -6.33 -11.76 5.18
C ILE A 33 -6.66 -10.89 6.38
N VAL A 34 -5.86 -9.85 6.63
CA VAL A 34 -6.08 -8.90 7.72
C VAL A 34 -6.75 -7.66 7.17
N VAL A 35 -7.95 -7.37 7.67
CA VAL A 35 -8.69 -6.14 7.34
C VAL A 35 -8.74 -5.27 8.59
N ASN A 36 -8.24 -4.03 8.50
CA ASN A 36 -8.28 -3.08 9.62
C ASN A 36 -9.09 -1.84 9.22
N ASP A 37 -10.31 -1.76 9.75
CA ASP A 37 -11.20 -0.62 9.53
C ASP A 37 -10.78 0.59 10.37
N ASP A 38 -10.58 1.73 9.70
CA ASP A 38 -10.18 3.00 10.31
C ASP A 38 -11.38 3.82 10.80
N CYS A 39 -12.28 3.17 11.54
CA CYS A 39 -13.49 3.78 12.08
C CYS A 39 -14.40 4.35 10.96
N SER A 40 -14.72 3.51 9.98
CA SER A 40 -15.65 3.86 8.90
C SER A 40 -17.04 4.22 9.41
N GLN A 41 -17.82 4.90 8.58
CA GLN A 41 -19.23 5.19 8.82
C GLN A 41 -20.00 3.88 9.07
N VAL A 42 -21.08 3.98 9.84
CA VAL A 42 -21.83 2.80 10.33
C VAL A 42 -22.33 1.92 9.19
N ASP A 43 -22.88 2.51 8.13
CA ASP A 43 -23.37 1.80 6.94
C ASP A 43 -22.25 1.10 6.16
N GLU A 44 -21.08 1.72 6.05
CA GLU A 44 -19.90 1.13 5.43
C GLU A 44 -19.35 -0.05 6.23
N TRP A 45 -19.29 0.10 7.58
CA TRP A 45 -18.91 -0.98 8.47
C TRP A 45 -19.88 -2.16 8.40
N ASP A 46 -21.19 -1.89 8.48
CA ASP A 46 -22.23 -2.92 8.40
C ASP A 46 -22.19 -3.67 7.06
N ASN A 47 -21.93 -2.95 5.95
CA ASN A 47 -21.75 -3.55 4.65
C ASN A 47 -20.49 -4.43 4.59
N LEU A 48 -19.37 -3.97 5.12
CA LEU A 48 -18.13 -4.76 5.22
C LEU A 48 -18.36 -6.06 5.99
N CYS A 49 -18.99 -5.99 7.18
CA CYS A 49 -19.32 -7.16 7.99
C CYS A 49 -20.17 -8.17 7.21
N LYS A 50 -21.24 -7.70 6.54
CA LYS A 50 -22.10 -8.57 5.71
C LYS A 50 -21.36 -9.24 4.57
N ILE A 51 -20.44 -8.52 3.90
CA ILE A 51 -19.62 -9.10 2.83
C ILE A 51 -18.74 -10.22 3.40
N ILE A 52 -18.06 -9.97 4.53
CA ILE A 52 -17.19 -10.94 5.18
C ILE A 52 -17.97 -12.17 5.66
N GLU A 53 -19.13 -11.99 6.30
CA GLU A 53 -20.00 -13.08 6.73
C GLU A 53 -20.45 -13.96 5.54
N ASN A 54 -20.80 -13.35 4.41
CA ASN A 54 -21.24 -14.09 3.22
C ASN A 54 -20.11 -14.87 2.52
N LEU A 55 -18.84 -14.47 2.72
CA LEU A 55 -17.69 -15.17 2.14
C LEU A 55 -17.38 -16.46 2.87
N ASP A 56 -17.75 -16.60 4.15
CA ASP A 56 -17.51 -17.78 5.00
C ASP A 56 -16.05 -18.27 4.91
N CYS A 57 -15.10 -17.34 5.04
CA CYS A 57 -13.68 -17.58 4.82
C CYS A 57 -12.87 -17.38 6.13
N ASP A 58 -12.40 -18.48 6.70
CA ASP A 58 -11.66 -18.51 7.97
C ASP A 58 -10.33 -17.75 7.94
N LYS A 59 -9.80 -17.42 6.76
CA LYS A 59 -8.56 -16.64 6.61
C LYS A 59 -8.72 -15.17 6.98
N ILE A 60 -9.98 -14.66 7.00
CA ILE A 60 -10.24 -13.22 7.19
C ILE A 60 -10.26 -12.90 8.68
N LYS A 61 -9.40 -11.97 9.09
CA LYS A 61 -9.37 -11.38 10.42
C LYS A 61 -9.74 -9.90 10.32
N LEU A 62 -10.86 -9.54 10.92
CA LEU A 62 -11.40 -8.19 10.90
C LEU A 62 -11.07 -7.46 12.21
N PHE A 63 -10.46 -6.30 12.10
CA PHE A 63 -10.16 -5.37 13.18
C PHE A 63 -10.82 -4.02 12.91
N ARG A 64 -11.07 -3.25 13.96
CA ARG A 64 -11.59 -1.89 13.87
C ARG A 64 -10.88 -0.97 14.86
N ASN A 65 -10.46 0.20 14.41
CA ASN A 65 -9.94 1.25 15.28
C ASN A 65 -11.09 1.96 16.01
N ASP A 66 -10.84 2.43 17.22
CA ASP A 66 -11.83 3.17 18.01
C ASP A 66 -12.11 4.57 17.43
N GLU A 67 -11.15 5.13 16.68
CA GLU A 67 -11.23 6.41 16.01
C GLU A 67 -10.52 6.36 14.64
N ASN A 68 -10.75 7.34 13.77
CA ASN A 68 -10.03 7.45 12.50
C ASN A 68 -8.59 7.91 12.77
N LEU A 69 -7.63 7.03 12.51
CA LEU A 69 -6.20 7.26 12.72
C LEU A 69 -5.51 7.88 11.50
N GLY A 70 -6.17 7.87 10.33
CA GLY A 70 -5.61 8.27 9.04
C GLY A 70 -4.79 7.18 8.37
N ALA A 71 -4.58 7.34 7.05
CA ALA A 71 -4.07 6.27 6.18
C ALA A 71 -2.73 5.68 6.66
N PHE A 72 -1.75 6.52 7.03
CA PHE A 72 -0.44 6.04 7.48
C PHE A 72 -0.53 5.15 8.73
N ARG A 73 -1.24 5.63 9.76
CA ARG A 73 -1.37 4.89 11.03
C ARG A 73 -2.23 3.64 10.85
N ASN A 74 -3.26 3.71 10.00
CA ASN A 74 -4.09 2.55 9.70
C ASN A 74 -3.29 1.47 8.95
N LYS A 75 -2.48 1.82 7.95
CA LYS A 75 -1.55 0.89 7.26
C LYS A 75 -0.59 0.25 8.26
N PHE A 76 0.03 1.04 9.13
CA PHE A 76 0.93 0.52 10.16
C PHE A 76 0.22 -0.46 11.11
N THR A 77 -0.97 -0.12 11.60
CA THR A 77 -1.77 -0.98 12.48
C THR A 77 -2.21 -2.26 11.77
N THR A 78 -2.60 -2.16 10.51
CA THR A 78 -2.96 -3.33 9.69
C THR A 78 -1.80 -4.31 9.59
N VAL A 79 -0.60 -3.83 9.24
CA VAL A 79 0.61 -4.67 9.18
C VAL A 79 0.97 -5.24 10.55
N LYS A 80 0.83 -4.47 11.62
CA LYS A 80 1.07 -4.93 13.00
C LYS A 80 0.18 -6.12 13.37
N ASN A 81 -1.07 -6.15 12.92
CA ASN A 81 -2.04 -7.21 13.19
C ASN A 81 -1.81 -8.48 12.37
N CYS A 82 -0.95 -8.45 11.33
CA CYS A 82 -0.60 -9.63 10.54
C CYS A 82 0.21 -10.63 11.36
N THR A 83 0.11 -11.95 11.04
CA THR A 83 0.89 -13.00 11.72
C THR A 83 2.05 -13.52 10.88
N ASN A 84 1.98 -13.47 9.55
CA ASN A 84 3.08 -13.89 8.69
C ASN A 84 4.24 -12.88 8.69
N GLU A 85 5.42 -13.37 8.39
CA GLU A 85 6.63 -12.58 8.24
C GLU A 85 6.56 -11.65 7.02
N TRP A 86 5.98 -12.14 5.93
CA TRP A 86 5.81 -11.39 4.69
C TRP A 86 4.35 -10.99 4.49
N VAL A 87 4.16 -9.77 4.05
CA VAL A 87 2.86 -9.11 3.94
C VAL A 87 2.74 -8.46 2.57
N TYR A 88 1.64 -8.72 1.87
CA TYR A 88 1.22 -7.91 0.73
C TYR A 88 0.24 -6.84 1.23
N LEU A 89 0.69 -5.60 1.29
CA LEU A 89 -0.13 -4.44 1.64
C LEU A 89 -0.87 -3.97 0.39
N LEU A 90 -2.20 -3.93 0.46
CA LEU A 90 -3.05 -3.55 -0.67
C LEU A 90 -4.18 -2.64 -0.18
N ASP A 91 -4.32 -1.47 -0.78
CA ASP A 91 -5.43 -0.56 -0.47
C ASP A 91 -6.77 -1.20 -0.84
N SER A 92 -7.77 -1.02 0.02
CA SER A 92 -9.08 -1.70 -0.05
C SER A 92 -9.94 -1.39 -1.28
N ASP A 93 -9.59 -0.35 -2.04
CA ASP A 93 -10.22 0.03 -3.30
C ASP A 93 -9.46 -0.45 -4.55
N ASN A 94 -8.30 -1.07 -4.36
CA ASN A 94 -7.52 -1.66 -5.43
C ASN A 94 -7.88 -3.11 -5.67
N HIS A 95 -7.52 -3.63 -6.84
CA HIS A 95 -7.91 -4.96 -7.28
C HIS A 95 -6.68 -5.68 -7.86
N PRO A 96 -6.23 -6.80 -7.27
CA PRO A 96 -5.10 -7.56 -7.80
C PRO A 96 -5.48 -8.23 -9.12
N PHE A 97 -4.48 -8.51 -9.96
CA PHE A 97 -4.66 -9.41 -11.11
C PHE A 97 -4.73 -10.87 -10.64
N VAL A 98 -5.29 -11.73 -11.46
CA VAL A 98 -5.40 -13.17 -11.16
C VAL A 98 -4.04 -13.84 -10.95
N GLU A 99 -2.98 -13.33 -11.58
CA GLU A 99 -1.61 -13.83 -11.46
C GLU A 99 -0.83 -13.28 -10.26
N THR A 100 -1.35 -12.26 -9.57
CA THR A 100 -0.61 -11.50 -8.55
C THR A 100 0.01 -12.42 -7.49
N TYR A 101 -0.77 -13.35 -6.92
CA TYR A 101 -0.26 -14.22 -5.85
C TYR A 101 0.75 -15.26 -6.35
N ARG A 102 0.65 -15.70 -7.59
CA ARG A 102 1.68 -16.55 -8.23
C ARG A 102 3.00 -15.78 -8.37
N VAL A 103 2.93 -14.52 -8.82
CA VAL A 103 4.13 -13.67 -8.92
C VAL A 103 4.76 -13.44 -7.56
N ILE A 104 3.96 -13.12 -6.54
CA ILE A 104 4.46 -12.90 -5.17
C ILE A 104 5.12 -14.16 -4.61
N ARG A 105 4.58 -15.34 -4.88
CA ARG A 105 5.17 -16.64 -4.44
C ARG A 105 6.59 -16.83 -4.96
N ASP A 106 6.88 -16.35 -6.17
CA ASP A 106 8.18 -16.48 -6.83
C ASP A 106 9.20 -15.38 -6.42
N ILE A 107 8.77 -14.38 -5.65
CA ILE A 107 9.66 -13.33 -5.11
C ILE A 107 10.59 -13.93 -4.05
N PRO A 108 11.92 -13.61 -4.09
CA PRO A 108 12.85 -13.99 -3.03
C PRO A 108 12.43 -13.44 -1.65
N ASP A 109 12.69 -14.20 -0.60
CA ASP A 109 12.35 -13.83 0.79
C ASP A 109 13.56 -13.90 1.74
N ASP A 110 14.75 -13.75 1.19
CA ASP A 110 16.04 -13.86 1.88
C ASP A 110 16.59 -12.52 2.37
N ASN A 111 15.97 -11.38 1.98
CA ASN A 111 16.39 -10.06 2.42
C ASN A 111 15.20 -9.21 2.89
N ALA A 112 15.07 -9.06 4.21
CA ALA A 112 14.00 -8.29 4.85
C ALA A 112 14.03 -6.78 4.53
N ALA A 113 15.18 -6.24 4.11
CA ALA A 113 15.33 -4.83 3.76
C ALA A 113 14.78 -4.49 2.35
N ILE A 114 14.30 -5.48 1.60
CA ILE A 114 13.71 -5.24 0.28
C ILE A 114 12.19 -5.13 0.38
N CYS A 115 11.67 -4.03 -0.17
CA CYS A 115 10.27 -3.81 -0.45
C CYS A 115 10.01 -4.06 -1.93
N TYR A 116 9.14 -5.00 -2.27
CA TYR A 116 8.82 -5.33 -3.66
C TYR A 116 7.62 -4.52 -4.14
N SER A 117 7.83 -3.72 -5.17
CA SER A 117 6.85 -2.79 -5.74
C SER A 117 6.50 -3.18 -7.19
N PRO A 118 5.28 -2.93 -7.64
CA PRO A 118 4.94 -3.11 -9.05
C PRO A 118 5.66 -2.10 -9.94
N ARG A 119 6.03 -2.50 -11.18
CA ARG A 119 6.59 -1.57 -12.17
C ARG A 119 5.55 -0.66 -12.78
N GLN A 120 4.34 -1.14 -12.91
CA GLN A 120 3.26 -0.44 -13.61
C GLN A 120 1.98 -0.46 -12.79
N LEU A 121 1.25 0.64 -12.84
CA LEU A 121 -0.11 0.71 -12.32
C LEU A 121 -1.09 0.77 -13.50
N PHE A 122 -2.12 -0.06 -13.42
CA PHE A 122 -3.26 0.00 -14.33
C PHE A 122 -4.34 0.81 -13.63
N CYS A 123 -4.60 2.02 -14.12
CA CYS A 123 -5.46 2.98 -13.45
C CYS A 123 -6.83 3.07 -14.08
N LYS A 124 -7.83 3.29 -13.23
CA LYS A 124 -9.23 3.47 -13.62
C LYS A 124 -9.84 4.60 -12.81
N ASN A 125 -10.46 5.56 -13.50
CA ASN A 125 -11.40 6.46 -12.85
C ASN A 125 -12.74 5.74 -12.63
N ASP A 126 -13.50 6.12 -11.61
CA ASP A 126 -14.77 5.47 -11.28
C ASP A 126 -15.82 5.53 -12.42
N ASP A 127 -15.74 6.53 -13.28
CA ASP A 127 -16.61 6.73 -14.43
C ASP A 127 -16.21 5.94 -15.69
N LYS A 128 -15.05 5.26 -15.69
CA LYS A 128 -14.57 4.46 -16.82
C LYS A 128 -14.91 2.99 -16.67
N ALA A 129 -15.18 2.31 -17.79
CA ALA A 129 -15.49 0.89 -17.80
C ALA A 129 -14.28 0.01 -17.47
N ASP A 130 -13.11 0.34 -18.03
CA ASP A 130 -11.92 -0.51 -18.00
C ASP A 130 -10.70 0.21 -17.41
N TYR A 131 -9.75 -0.58 -16.89
CA TYR A 131 -8.45 -0.10 -16.44
C TYR A 131 -7.54 0.17 -17.64
N GLU A 132 -6.82 1.28 -17.58
CA GLU A 132 -5.86 1.69 -18.62
C GLU A 132 -4.43 1.64 -18.05
N ASN A 133 -3.49 1.13 -18.85
CA ASN A 133 -2.08 1.28 -18.54
C ASN A 133 -1.65 2.71 -18.91
N ILE A 134 -1.25 3.47 -17.91
CA ILE A 134 -0.80 4.84 -18.09
C ILE A 134 0.74 4.86 -18.03
N SER A 135 1.37 5.31 -19.10
CA SER A 135 2.84 5.29 -19.24
C SER A 135 3.59 6.05 -18.15
N ASP A 136 2.99 7.10 -17.59
CA ASP A 136 3.57 7.89 -16.51
C ASP A 136 3.66 7.10 -15.18
N TYR A 137 2.92 5.98 -15.06
CA TYR A 137 2.97 5.07 -13.92
C TYR A 137 3.97 3.91 -14.11
N THR A 138 4.85 4.00 -15.08
CA THR A 138 5.90 3.01 -15.30
C THR A 138 7.20 3.47 -14.63
N PHE A 139 7.65 2.73 -13.63
CA PHE A 139 8.85 3.04 -12.87
C PHE A 139 10.12 2.64 -13.65
N LYS A 140 11.14 3.51 -13.63
CA LYS A 140 12.28 3.44 -14.55
C LYS A 140 13.42 2.55 -14.07
N TYR A 141 13.57 2.38 -12.75
CA TYR A 141 14.66 1.61 -12.15
C TYR A 141 14.18 0.23 -11.70
N ASP A 142 15.06 -0.75 -11.73
CA ASP A 142 14.80 -2.09 -11.19
C ASP A 142 14.98 -2.12 -9.67
N VAL A 143 15.92 -1.31 -9.18
CA VAL A 143 16.14 -1.07 -7.75
C VAL A 143 16.08 0.44 -7.51
N ILE A 144 15.37 0.84 -6.45
CA ILE A 144 15.23 2.24 -6.04
C ILE A 144 15.70 2.35 -4.60
N GLY A 145 16.91 2.83 -4.43
CA GLY A 145 17.50 3.19 -3.16
C GLY A 145 17.56 4.71 -2.98
N ILE A 146 18.45 5.17 -2.11
CA ILE A 146 18.65 6.60 -1.82
C ILE A 146 19.14 7.34 -3.08
N GLU A 147 20.13 6.80 -3.79
CA GLU A 147 20.74 7.49 -4.94
C GLU A 147 19.77 7.60 -6.13
N GLU A 148 19.01 6.55 -6.44
CA GLU A 148 17.99 6.57 -7.50
C GLU A 148 16.87 7.55 -7.15
N SER A 149 16.50 7.63 -5.87
CA SER A 149 15.51 8.59 -5.36
C SER A 149 16.00 10.03 -5.51
N LYS A 150 17.24 10.33 -5.14
CA LYS A 150 17.87 11.65 -5.33
C LYS A 150 17.92 12.03 -6.81
N ASP A 151 18.35 11.11 -7.67
CA ASP A 151 18.39 11.33 -9.12
C ASP A 151 16.99 11.63 -9.69
N ALA A 152 15.98 10.86 -9.29
CA ALA A 152 14.60 11.06 -9.72
C ALA A 152 14.02 12.41 -9.25
N ILE A 153 14.32 12.83 -8.01
CA ILE A 153 13.91 14.12 -7.45
C ILE A 153 14.60 15.26 -8.21
N PHE A 154 15.93 15.16 -8.42
CA PHE A 154 16.72 16.17 -9.13
C PHE A 154 16.22 16.36 -10.57
N LYS A 155 15.91 15.27 -11.26
CA LYS A 155 15.35 15.28 -12.63
C LYS A 155 13.86 15.63 -12.69
N ARG A 156 13.19 15.80 -11.56
CA ARG A 156 11.74 16.09 -11.46
C ARG A 156 10.91 15.13 -12.30
N THR A 157 11.15 13.84 -12.12
CA THR A 157 10.50 12.80 -12.91
C THR A 157 9.07 12.55 -12.43
N LYS A 158 8.09 12.60 -13.33
CA LYS A 158 6.68 12.34 -12.99
C LYS A 158 6.45 10.94 -12.43
N TRP A 159 7.17 9.93 -12.94
CA TRP A 159 7.01 8.56 -12.48
C TRP A 159 7.36 8.43 -10.98
N PHE A 160 8.30 9.22 -10.46
CA PHE A 160 8.65 9.18 -9.05
C PHE A 160 7.56 9.77 -8.15
N ASP A 161 6.84 10.81 -8.61
CA ASP A 161 5.67 11.33 -7.90
C ASP A 161 4.58 10.25 -7.75
N TRP A 162 4.37 9.46 -8.79
CA TRP A 162 3.44 8.33 -8.74
C TRP A 162 3.93 7.19 -7.88
N PHE A 163 5.23 6.90 -7.92
CA PHE A 163 5.86 5.91 -7.05
C PHE A 163 5.65 6.26 -5.58
N LEU A 164 5.85 7.53 -5.20
CA LEU A 164 5.61 8.03 -3.85
C LEU A 164 4.12 8.05 -3.46
N ASN A 165 3.21 7.81 -4.38
CA ASN A 165 1.77 7.76 -4.14
C ASN A 165 1.18 6.34 -4.28
N SER A 166 1.98 5.34 -4.60
CA SER A 166 1.50 3.96 -4.75
C SER A 166 1.92 3.11 -3.57
N GLY A 167 1.08 3.04 -2.55
CA GLY A 167 1.37 2.35 -1.28
C GLY A 167 1.04 0.86 -1.25
N ASN A 168 1.10 0.16 -2.39
CA ASN A 168 0.76 -1.27 -2.49
C ASN A 168 2.01 -2.07 -2.83
N TYR A 169 2.52 -2.85 -1.88
CA TYR A 169 3.79 -3.54 -2.02
C TYR A 169 3.90 -4.79 -1.13
N VAL A 170 4.86 -5.66 -1.44
CA VAL A 170 5.21 -6.83 -0.62
C VAL A 170 6.39 -6.46 0.27
N ILE A 171 6.23 -6.64 1.57
CA ILE A 171 7.16 -6.19 2.61
C ILE A 171 7.42 -7.27 3.66
N ASN A 172 8.61 -7.22 4.26
CA ASN A 172 8.85 -7.91 5.52
C ASN A 172 8.19 -7.10 6.66
N LYS A 173 7.34 -7.76 7.44
CA LYS A 173 6.57 -7.14 8.53
C LYS A 173 7.47 -6.48 9.57
N GLN A 174 8.50 -7.19 10.03
CA GLN A 174 9.36 -6.71 11.11
C GLN A 174 10.11 -5.46 10.68
N MET A 175 10.75 -5.50 9.51
CA MET A 175 11.47 -4.36 8.94
C MET A 175 10.56 -3.15 8.73
N TYR A 176 9.32 -3.38 8.25
CA TYR A 176 8.34 -2.31 8.05
C TYR A 176 7.98 -1.62 9.37
N LEU A 177 7.66 -2.41 10.41
CA LEU A 177 7.28 -1.86 11.70
C LEU A 177 8.44 -1.12 12.38
N GLU A 178 9.65 -1.66 12.33
CA GLU A 178 10.84 -1.03 12.88
C GLU A 178 11.15 0.28 12.15
N SER A 179 11.20 0.25 10.82
CA SER A 179 11.51 1.43 10.02
C SER A 179 10.51 2.57 10.22
N LEU A 180 9.21 2.26 10.29
CA LEU A 180 8.17 3.29 10.37
C LEU A 180 7.84 3.72 11.80
N SER A 181 8.31 3.00 12.82
CA SER A 181 8.04 3.36 14.23
C SER A 181 8.59 4.74 14.61
N GLU A 182 9.68 5.17 13.99
CA GLU A 182 10.30 6.48 14.22
C GLU A 182 9.35 7.64 13.84
N ALA A 183 8.50 7.45 12.82
CA ALA A 183 7.52 8.44 12.40
C ALA A 183 6.54 8.87 13.50
N PHE A 184 6.33 8.01 14.51
CA PHE A 184 5.43 8.30 15.62
C PHE A 184 6.08 9.10 16.75
N LEU A 185 7.40 9.29 16.71
CA LEU A 185 8.14 10.04 17.71
C LEU A 185 8.14 11.54 17.44
N ASP A 186 7.98 11.94 16.19
CA ASP A 186 7.93 13.35 15.79
C ASP A 186 6.48 13.80 15.51
N THR A 187 5.96 14.63 16.40
CA THR A 187 4.60 15.18 16.27
C THR A 187 4.46 16.18 15.13
N ASN A 188 5.55 16.70 14.57
CA ASN A 188 5.56 17.64 13.45
C ASN A 188 5.60 16.92 12.09
N THR A 189 5.78 15.61 12.07
CA THR A 189 5.85 14.82 10.84
C THR A 189 4.49 14.84 10.12
N PRO A 190 4.41 15.26 8.85
CA PRO A 190 3.15 15.38 8.12
C PRO A 190 2.66 14.01 7.62
N LEU A 191 2.20 13.14 8.52
CA LEU A 191 1.78 11.76 8.21
C LEU A 191 0.40 11.65 7.54
N LEU A 192 -0.47 12.65 7.72
CA LEU A 192 -1.89 12.52 7.36
C LEU A 192 -2.16 12.55 5.86
N HIS A 193 -1.33 13.22 5.09
CA HIS A 193 -1.65 13.56 3.69
C HIS A 193 -0.68 12.96 2.66
N ALA A 194 0.36 12.25 3.09
CA ALA A 194 1.33 11.59 2.22
C ALA A 194 1.86 10.32 2.87
N ASP A 195 0.96 9.44 3.22
CA ASP A 195 1.24 8.18 3.91
C ASP A 195 2.32 7.32 3.21
N THR A 196 2.25 7.23 1.88
CA THR A 196 3.21 6.46 1.10
C THR A 196 4.57 7.14 1.03
N ALA A 197 4.63 8.45 0.81
CA ALA A 197 5.90 9.19 0.77
C ALA A 197 6.61 9.13 2.13
N ALA A 198 5.86 9.23 3.24
CA ALA A 198 6.38 9.04 4.59
C ALA A 198 6.96 7.62 4.76
N ALA A 199 6.22 6.58 4.36
CA ALA A 199 6.67 5.21 4.47
C ALA A 199 7.96 4.98 3.67
N TYR A 200 8.06 5.51 2.46
CA TYR A 200 9.28 5.42 1.64
C TYR A 200 10.47 6.10 2.28
N TYR A 201 10.30 7.32 2.79
CA TYR A 201 11.37 8.03 3.47
C TYR A 201 11.94 7.22 4.65
N PHE A 202 11.06 6.75 5.55
CA PHE A 202 11.51 5.99 6.71
C PHE A 202 12.09 4.63 6.33
N TRP A 203 11.58 3.97 5.28
CA TRP A 203 12.14 2.74 4.75
C TRP A 203 13.58 2.95 4.25
N LEU A 204 13.81 3.93 3.39
CA LEU A 204 15.13 4.29 2.88
C LEU A 204 16.07 4.72 4.00
N LYS A 205 15.62 5.57 4.92
CA LYS A 205 16.41 6.06 6.06
C LYS A 205 16.92 4.92 6.93
N ASN A 206 16.20 3.84 7.06
CA ASN A 206 16.58 2.65 7.82
C ASN A 206 17.27 1.57 6.98
N GLY A 207 17.80 1.93 5.82
CA GLY A 207 18.60 1.05 4.96
C GLY A 207 17.80 0.10 4.09
N GLY A 208 16.51 0.34 3.91
CA GLY A 208 15.67 -0.41 2.98
C GLY A 208 15.83 0.06 1.54
N GLU A 209 15.50 -0.81 0.59
CA GLU A 209 15.46 -0.55 -0.84
C GLU A 209 14.14 -1.04 -1.43
N PHE A 210 13.78 -0.53 -2.61
CA PHE A 210 12.64 -1.02 -3.38
C PHE A 210 13.14 -1.78 -4.61
N VAL A 211 12.70 -3.02 -4.75
CA VAL A 211 12.89 -3.80 -5.98
C VAL A 211 11.60 -3.75 -6.77
N VAL A 212 11.70 -3.31 -8.02
CA VAL A 212 10.56 -3.18 -8.93
C VAL A 212 10.38 -4.48 -9.71
N VAL A 213 9.22 -5.10 -9.52
CA VAL A 213 8.88 -6.40 -10.12
C VAL A 213 7.95 -6.19 -11.30
N ASP A 214 8.39 -6.60 -12.51
CA ASP A 214 7.67 -6.32 -13.77
C ASP A 214 6.26 -6.91 -13.82
N ASP A 215 6.10 -8.13 -13.29
CA ASP A 215 4.85 -8.87 -13.34
C ASP A 215 4.00 -8.71 -12.07
N LEU A 216 4.49 -8.02 -11.04
CA LEU A 216 3.69 -7.63 -9.88
C LEU A 216 2.78 -6.47 -10.28
N ARG A 217 1.49 -6.71 -10.36
CA ARG A 217 0.51 -5.77 -10.89
C ARG A 217 -0.73 -5.73 -10.03
N HIS A 218 -1.35 -4.57 -9.97
CA HIS A 218 -2.71 -4.41 -9.47
C HIS A 218 -3.43 -3.31 -10.26
N ASN A 219 -4.75 -3.39 -10.28
CA ASN A 219 -5.61 -2.35 -10.81
C ASN A 219 -5.78 -1.26 -9.74
N HIS A 220 -5.31 -0.06 -10.04
CA HIS A 220 -5.36 1.09 -9.13
C HIS A 220 -6.58 1.96 -9.45
N ARG A 221 -7.44 2.15 -8.47
CA ARG A 221 -8.66 2.95 -8.63
C ARG A 221 -8.39 4.41 -8.28
N LEU A 222 -8.76 5.30 -9.19
CA LEU A 222 -8.71 6.74 -8.97
C LEU A 222 -10.10 7.23 -8.58
N ARG A 223 -10.29 7.59 -7.32
CA ARG A 223 -11.58 8.06 -6.78
C ARG A 223 -11.53 9.54 -6.43
N PRO A 224 -12.62 10.30 -6.70
CA PRO A 224 -12.72 11.70 -6.23
C PRO A 224 -12.60 11.83 -4.70
N GLN A 225 -13.10 10.83 -3.95
CA GLN A 225 -13.09 10.79 -2.49
C GLN A 225 -11.82 10.16 -1.91
N SER A 226 -10.83 9.81 -2.72
CA SER A 226 -9.55 9.33 -2.19
C SER A 226 -8.89 10.39 -1.32
N ASN A 227 -8.10 9.95 -0.32
CA ASN A 227 -7.38 10.87 0.56
C ASN A 227 -6.51 11.85 -0.24
N TRP A 228 -5.86 11.37 -1.30
CA TRP A 228 -5.08 12.20 -2.21
C TRP A 228 -5.90 13.33 -2.85
N ASN A 229 -7.06 13.03 -3.42
CA ASN A 229 -7.91 14.01 -4.08
C ASN A 229 -8.61 14.96 -3.09
N ALA A 230 -9.03 14.42 -1.93
CA ALA A 230 -9.69 15.20 -0.90
C ALA A 230 -8.77 16.24 -0.23
N CYS A 231 -7.48 15.92 -0.10
CA CYS A 231 -6.49 16.75 0.59
C CYS A 231 -5.49 17.45 -0.36
N GLY A 232 -5.64 17.35 -1.65
CA GLY A 232 -4.87 17.90 -2.77
C GLY A 232 -3.60 18.70 -2.42
N ALA A 233 -3.76 19.99 -2.04
CA ALA A 233 -2.63 20.86 -1.74
C ALA A 233 -1.80 20.38 -0.53
N GLN A 234 -2.44 19.83 0.51
CA GLN A 234 -1.75 19.32 1.70
C GLN A 234 -0.99 18.03 1.38
N SER A 235 -1.57 17.16 0.53
CA SER A 235 -0.88 15.97 0.04
C SER A 235 0.39 16.32 -0.73
N MET A 236 0.30 17.30 -1.63
CA MET A 236 1.47 17.80 -2.39
C MET A 236 2.54 18.39 -1.48
N GLN A 237 2.18 19.21 -0.48
CA GLN A 237 3.12 19.77 0.48
C GLN A 237 3.83 18.66 1.27
N SER A 238 3.11 17.64 1.68
CA SER A 238 3.70 16.51 2.40
C SER A 238 4.66 15.69 1.52
N VAL A 239 4.31 15.46 0.26
CA VAL A 239 5.22 14.79 -0.71
C VAL A 239 6.50 15.60 -0.90
N GLU A 240 6.40 16.91 -1.13
CA GLU A 240 7.59 17.76 -1.28
C GLU A 240 8.45 17.79 0.00
N TYR A 241 7.82 17.83 1.18
CA TYR A 241 8.54 17.71 2.44
C TYR A 241 9.40 16.43 2.50
N TYR A 242 8.82 15.25 2.16
CA TYR A 242 9.57 14.00 2.19
C TYR A 242 10.61 13.89 1.09
N LYS A 243 10.38 14.47 -0.09
CA LYS A 243 11.43 14.59 -1.13
C LYS A 243 12.63 15.39 -0.61
N ASP A 244 12.39 16.51 0.06
CA ASP A 244 13.47 17.32 0.67
C ASP A 244 14.22 16.52 1.74
N GLN A 245 13.52 15.72 2.55
CA GLN A 245 14.15 14.84 3.52
C GLN A 245 14.99 13.75 2.82
N MET A 246 14.49 13.13 1.75
CA MET A 246 15.22 12.09 1.00
C MET A 246 16.51 12.61 0.36
N VAL A 247 16.52 13.86 -0.12
CA VAL A 247 17.74 14.48 -0.68
C VAL A 247 18.85 14.61 0.37
N ASN A 248 18.50 14.69 1.65
CA ASN A 248 19.43 14.85 2.77
C ASN A 248 19.83 13.52 3.45
N LEU A 249 19.30 12.36 3.01
CA LEU A 249 19.77 11.04 3.45
C LEU A 249 21.16 10.75 2.89
#